data_ff5868569591307f2c776d16fb0c374c
#
_entry.id   ff5868569591307f2c776d16fb0c374c
#
_cell.length_a   1.000
_cell.length_b   1.000
_cell.length_c   1.000
_cell.angle_alpha   90.00
_cell.angle_beta   90.00
_cell.angle_gamma   90.00
#
_symmetry.space_group_name_H-M   'P 1'
#
loop_
_entity.id
_entity.type
_entity.pdbx_description
1 polymer ?
#
loop_
_entity_poly.entity_id
_entity_poly.type
_entity_poly.pdbx_seq_one_letter_code
_entity_poly.pdbx_strand_id
1 'polypeptide(L)'
;MSKSPSGRRDFLNPLKAIKSFREEAADAEIQVPTPTFESVDELEDSCLLYVSKKAMACTFQIYFTPENGDAIAEVAIEALELVEQLENQMTVYRSSPMTYLNETAANEPVRIEPRVYQLLKKGYELFELTDGAFDMTSGLLTKGWGFFRQQGRVPDEHEISDLLKGVGSQHLIFDDQNETIAFRQCDLELNLGGIGKGHAIDRAAEFMTEHGIEHFLIHGGQSSVLAKGKRWLKQSSKPNATEHGSTGEEVPRQKKLYDEVASPHESTDSRDASEPWKVGLRHPTQVENRIAEIGLTDRAVGTSGTGRQSFYHKGKRYGHIIDPRTGQPCEGVFSATAVAPTAAEADALATAFYVMGPDKAIEFCKSNSEYGCVMISPGKSNKVRMDHFGISEDELQIATDD
;
A
#
# COMPACT_ATOMS: atom_id res chain seq x y z
N MET A 1 -57.23 28.22 7.85
CA MET A 1 -56.21 28.32 6.79
C MET A 1 -54.99 27.57 7.27
N SER A 2 -54.89 26.32 6.87
CA SER A 2 -53.83 25.36 7.26
C SER A 2 -52.71 25.39 6.24
N LYS A 3 -51.48 25.67 6.65
CA LYS A 3 -50.29 25.48 5.82
C LYS A 3 -49.81 24.02 5.94
N SER A 4 -49.84 23.32 4.82
CA SER A 4 -49.24 21.98 4.67
C SER A 4 -47.71 22.05 4.64
N PRO A 5 -46.98 21.04 5.16
CA PRO A 5 -45.53 21.00 5.04
C PRO A 5 -45.13 20.36 3.71
N SER A 6 -44.55 21.15 2.81
CA SER A 6 -43.80 20.66 1.65
C SER A 6 -42.36 20.44 2.06
N GLY A 7 -41.90 19.20 2.17
CA GLY A 7 -40.53 18.95 2.59
C GLY A 7 -40.03 17.51 2.48
N ARG A 8 -40.51 16.76 1.45
CA ARG A 8 -40.04 15.35 1.29
C ARG A 8 -39.66 14.93 -0.13
N ARG A 9 -39.50 15.84 -1.06
CA ARG A 9 -39.20 15.49 -2.48
C ARG A 9 -37.87 16.05 -3.02
N ASP A 10 -37.14 16.85 -2.26
CA ASP A 10 -35.85 17.43 -2.74
C ASP A 10 -34.59 16.60 -2.44
N PHE A 11 -34.71 15.48 -1.75
CA PHE A 11 -33.55 14.62 -1.40
C PHE A 11 -33.13 13.61 -2.48
N LEU A 12 -33.85 13.56 -3.60
CA LEU A 12 -33.64 12.58 -4.68
C LEU A 12 -33.12 13.15 -5.99
N ASN A 13 -32.52 14.35 -5.96
CA ASN A 13 -31.93 14.90 -7.17
C ASN A 13 -30.40 14.90 -7.09
N PRO A 14 -29.70 13.88 -7.72
CA PRO A 14 -28.26 13.74 -7.64
C PRO A 14 -27.49 14.94 -8.22
N LEU A 15 -28.10 15.73 -9.13
CA LEU A 15 -27.49 16.93 -9.71
C LEU A 15 -27.45 18.12 -8.72
N LYS A 16 -28.36 18.19 -7.75
CA LYS A 16 -28.29 19.21 -6.69
C LYS A 16 -27.26 18.87 -5.63
N ALA A 17 -27.08 17.58 -5.29
CA ALA A 17 -26.04 17.12 -4.38
C ALA A 17 -24.64 17.40 -4.94
N ILE A 18 -24.42 17.22 -6.26
CA ILE A 18 -23.14 17.51 -6.92
C ILE A 18 -22.83 19.01 -6.92
N LYS A 19 -23.84 19.87 -7.00
CA LYS A 19 -23.63 21.32 -7.03
C LYS A 19 -23.27 21.90 -5.66
N SER A 20 -23.89 21.42 -4.56
CA SER A 20 -23.52 21.80 -3.21
C SER A 20 -22.11 21.31 -2.82
N PHE A 21 -21.68 20.16 -3.34
CA PHE A 21 -20.33 19.64 -3.14
C PHE A 21 -19.23 20.47 -3.82
N ARG A 22 -19.54 21.15 -4.96
CA ARG A 22 -18.58 22.01 -5.63
C ARG A 22 -18.42 23.39 -4.96
N GLU A 23 -19.45 23.86 -4.29
CA GLU A 23 -19.42 25.15 -3.58
C GLU A 23 -18.78 25.03 -2.19
N GLU A 24 -18.92 23.90 -1.47
CA GLU A 24 -18.23 23.69 -0.18
C GLU A 24 -16.75 23.29 -0.32
N ALA A 25 -16.34 22.75 -1.46
CA ALA A 25 -14.93 22.41 -1.70
C ALA A 25 -14.07 23.60 -2.13
N ALA A 26 -14.67 24.76 -2.46
CA ALA A 26 -13.96 25.95 -2.91
C ALA A 26 -13.50 26.86 -1.77
N ASP A 27 -14.02 26.71 -0.54
CA ASP A 27 -13.68 27.55 0.62
C ASP A 27 -12.87 26.88 1.71
N ALA A 28 -12.44 25.62 1.52
CA ALA A 28 -11.49 24.99 2.41
C ALA A 28 -10.07 25.25 1.91
N GLU A 29 -9.43 26.31 2.39
CA GLU A 29 -7.97 26.43 2.38
C GLU A 29 -7.39 25.28 3.18
N ILE A 30 -7.07 24.18 2.49
CA ILE A 30 -6.24 23.11 3.06
C ILE A 30 -4.84 23.71 3.18
N GLN A 31 -4.48 24.18 4.37
CA GLN A 31 -3.09 24.40 4.73
C GLN A 31 -2.41 23.04 4.64
N VAL A 32 -1.72 22.82 3.52
CA VAL A 32 -0.77 21.71 3.37
C VAL A 32 0.37 22.02 4.34
N PRO A 33 0.58 21.24 5.42
CA PRO A 33 1.78 21.41 6.20
C PRO A 33 2.95 21.20 5.25
N THR A 34 3.81 22.20 5.15
CA THR A 34 5.12 22.08 4.50
C THR A 34 5.77 20.83 5.09
N PRO A 35 6.25 19.86 4.28
CA PRO A 35 6.96 18.73 4.82
C PRO A 35 8.17 19.27 5.56
N THR A 36 8.14 19.27 6.86
CA THR A 36 9.34 19.38 7.68
C THR A 36 10.12 18.10 7.40
N PHE A 37 11.22 18.26 6.69
CA PHE A 37 12.26 17.25 6.60
C PHE A 37 12.81 17.08 8.02
N GLU A 38 12.25 16.13 8.77
CA GLU A 38 12.96 15.58 9.91
C GLU A 38 14.10 14.75 9.32
N SER A 39 15.28 15.16 9.70
CA SER A 39 16.59 14.73 9.25
C SER A 39 16.68 13.22 9.04
N VAL A 40 17.12 12.86 7.85
CA VAL A 40 17.65 11.53 7.48
C VAL A 40 19.05 11.39 8.11
N ASP A 41 19.22 11.76 9.38
CA ASP A 41 20.53 11.84 10.05
C ASP A 41 21.11 10.48 10.47
N GLU A 42 20.42 9.36 10.18
CA GLU A 42 20.94 8.01 10.44
C GLU A 42 21.29 7.21 9.17
N LEU A 43 21.29 7.84 8.00
CA LEU A 43 21.72 7.22 6.74
C LEU A 43 23.09 7.76 6.28
N GLU A 44 24.00 8.02 7.21
CA GLU A 44 25.31 8.61 6.91
C GLU A 44 26.18 7.82 5.93
N ASP A 45 25.84 6.57 5.59
CA ASP A 45 26.64 5.72 4.68
C ASP A 45 25.98 5.38 3.33
N SER A 46 24.76 5.87 3.03
CA SER A 46 24.17 5.62 1.71
C SER A 46 23.35 6.81 1.19
N CYS A 47 23.86 7.49 0.18
CA CYS A 47 23.06 8.44 -0.61
C CYS A 47 21.98 7.66 -1.39
N LEU A 48 20.75 7.57 -0.90
CA LEU A 48 19.60 7.14 -1.70
C LEU A 48 18.94 8.37 -2.31
N LEU A 49 18.63 8.28 -3.61
CA LEU A 49 17.73 9.21 -4.28
C LEU A 49 16.31 8.66 -4.26
N TYR A 50 15.33 9.54 -4.33
CA TYR A 50 13.94 9.14 -4.49
C TYR A 50 13.15 10.14 -5.31
N VAL A 51 12.11 9.63 -5.97
CA VAL A 51 11.04 10.42 -6.57
C VAL A 51 9.73 10.12 -5.86
N SER A 52 8.82 11.07 -5.81
CA SER A 52 7.54 10.90 -5.11
C SER A 52 6.38 11.51 -5.86
N LYS A 53 5.18 10.88 -5.72
CA LYS A 53 3.92 11.37 -6.27
C LYS A 53 2.76 11.01 -5.35
N LYS A 54 1.76 11.89 -5.25
CA LYS A 54 0.51 11.60 -4.54
C LYS A 54 -0.45 10.89 -5.48
N ALA A 55 -0.90 9.71 -5.08
CA ALA A 55 -1.92 8.91 -5.75
C ALA A 55 -2.63 8.00 -4.73
N MET A 56 -3.85 7.53 -5.01
CA MET A 56 -4.61 6.59 -4.17
C MET A 56 -4.69 7.03 -2.70
N ALA A 57 -4.91 8.34 -2.48
CA ALA A 57 -4.97 8.98 -1.15
C ALA A 57 -3.72 8.81 -0.27
N CYS A 58 -2.56 8.52 -0.86
CA CYS A 58 -1.28 8.40 -0.16
C CYS A 58 -0.13 8.94 -1.02
N THR A 59 1.11 8.87 -0.50
CA THR A 59 2.31 9.19 -1.25
C THR A 59 2.99 7.90 -1.70
N PHE A 60 3.25 7.78 -3.00
CA PHE A 60 4.11 6.77 -3.57
C PHE A 60 5.52 7.32 -3.69
N GLN A 61 6.52 6.49 -3.39
CA GLN A 61 7.94 6.85 -3.52
C GLN A 61 8.71 5.68 -4.12
N ILE A 62 9.68 6.02 -4.99
CA ILE A 62 10.62 5.08 -5.58
C ILE A 62 12.02 5.49 -5.15
N TYR A 63 12.70 4.62 -4.42
CA TYR A 63 14.07 4.79 -3.95
C TYR A 63 15.04 4.02 -4.82
N PHE A 64 16.19 4.63 -5.14
CA PHE A 64 17.26 4.03 -5.94
C PHE A 64 18.62 4.62 -5.57
N THR A 65 19.70 3.96 -5.98
CA THR A 65 21.06 4.47 -5.77
C THR A 65 21.43 5.55 -6.79
N PRO A 66 22.35 6.49 -6.46
CA PRO A 66 22.67 7.62 -7.34
C PRO A 66 23.46 7.27 -8.60
N GLU A 67 23.92 6.03 -8.77
CA GLU A 67 24.58 5.61 -10.00
C GLU A 67 23.60 5.69 -11.18
N ASN A 68 23.91 6.52 -12.18
CA ASN A 68 23.04 6.91 -13.29
C ASN A 68 21.71 7.57 -12.83
N GLY A 69 21.76 8.31 -11.69
CA GLY A 69 20.58 8.82 -10.99
C GLY A 69 19.61 9.62 -11.83
N ASP A 70 20.09 10.46 -12.77
CA ASP A 70 19.22 11.29 -13.62
C ASP A 70 18.39 10.43 -14.57
N ALA A 71 18.98 9.44 -15.24
CA ALA A 71 18.27 8.53 -16.15
C ALA A 71 17.27 7.63 -15.39
N ILE A 72 17.64 7.16 -14.20
CA ILE A 72 16.73 6.38 -13.34
C ILE A 72 15.58 7.27 -12.85
N ALA A 73 15.83 8.53 -12.50
CA ALA A 73 14.81 9.45 -12.04
C ALA A 73 13.73 9.72 -13.11
N GLU A 74 14.11 9.88 -14.38
CA GLU A 74 13.15 10.04 -15.49
C GLU A 74 12.22 8.84 -15.59
N VAL A 75 12.76 7.63 -15.62
CA VAL A 75 11.96 6.38 -15.68
C VAL A 75 11.09 6.21 -14.44
N ALA A 76 11.60 6.56 -13.26
CA ALA A 76 10.84 6.47 -12.01
C ALA A 76 9.68 7.48 -11.94
N ILE A 77 9.83 8.67 -12.56
CA ILE A 77 8.72 9.64 -12.70
C ILE A 77 7.63 9.06 -13.61
N GLU A 78 8.00 8.49 -14.77
CA GLU A 78 7.05 7.84 -15.69
C GLU A 78 6.33 6.65 -15.00
N ALA A 79 7.05 5.84 -14.22
CA ALA A 79 6.46 4.77 -13.42
C ALA A 79 5.42 5.30 -12.41
N LEU A 80 5.65 6.46 -11.79
CA LEU A 80 4.69 7.11 -10.90
C LEU A 80 3.50 7.75 -11.65
N GLU A 81 3.68 8.16 -12.91
CA GLU A 81 2.56 8.60 -13.75
C GLU A 81 1.63 7.43 -14.11
N LEU A 82 2.19 6.23 -14.33
CA LEU A 82 1.39 5.02 -14.50
C LEU A 82 0.54 4.72 -13.26
N VAL A 83 1.06 4.92 -12.04
CA VAL A 83 0.30 4.75 -10.80
C VAL A 83 -0.93 5.66 -10.76
N GLU A 84 -0.82 6.93 -11.21
CA GLU A 84 -1.96 7.85 -11.30
C GLU A 84 -2.99 7.40 -12.35
N GLN A 85 -2.54 6.88 -13.49
CA GLN A 85 -3.44 6.33 -14.50
C GLN A 85 -4.24 5.13 -13.96
N LEU A 86 -3.60 4.25 -13.19
CA LEU A 86 -4.26 3.11 -12.53
C LEU A 86 -5.25 3.57 -11.47
N GLU A 87 -4.96 4.63 -10.69
CA GLU A 87 -5.94 5.23 -9.78
C GLU A 87 -7.19 5.67 -10.53
N ASN A 88 -7.04 6.33 -11.68
CA ASN A 88 -8.17 6.77 -12.49
C ASN A 88 -9.05 5.61 -13.00
N GLN A 89 -8.47 4.43 -13.22
CA GLN A 89 -9.20 3.23 -13.64
C GLN A 89 -9.91 2.53 -12.47
N MET A 90 -9.27 2.46 -11.30
CA MET A 90 -9.68 1.63 -10.18
C MET A 90 -10.49 2.36 -9.10
N THR A 91 -10.53 3.69 -9.11
CA THR A 91 -11.22 4.47 -8.08
C THR A 91 -12.73 4.22 -8.06
N VAL A 92 -13.31 4.11 -6.85
CA VAL A 92 -14.76 4.02 -6.62
C VAL A 92 -15.33 5.31 -6.03
N TYR A 93 -14.51 6.35 -5.88
CA TYR A 93 -14.90 7.64 -5.28
C TYR A 93 -15.38 8.68 -6.28
N ARG A 94 -15.14 8.45 -7.56
CA ARG A 94 -15.58 9.29 -8.70
C ARG A 94 -15.87 8.40 -9.90
N SER A 95 -16.48 8.95 -10.94
CA SER A 95 -16.73 8.23 -12.20
C SER A 95 -15.42 7.65 -12.75
N SER A 96 -15.44 6.36 -13.05
CA SER A 96 -14.29 5.57 -13.48
C SER A 96 -14.75 4.29 -14.20
N PRO A 97 -13.86 3.55 -14.90
CA PRO A 97 -14.18 2.22 -15.39
C PRO A 97 -14.67 1.26 -14.30
N MET A 98 -14.14 1.36 -13.07
CA MET A 98 -14.57 0.52 -11.95
C MET A 98 -15.98 0.85 -11.48
N THR A 99 -16.36 2.14 -11.38
CA THR A 99 -17.74 2.50 -11.04
C THR A 99 -18.72 2.11 -12.15
N TYR A 100 -18.32 2.22 -13.43
CA TYR A 100 -19.12 1.74 -14.55
C TYR A 100 -19.32 0.22 -14.48
N LEU A 101 -18.26 -0.55 -14.17
CA LEU A 101 -18.35 -1.99 -13.96
C LEU A 101 -19.35 -2.32 -12.85
N ASN A 102 -19.25 -1.67 -11.69
CA ASN A 102 -20.13 -1.88 -10.54
C ASN A 102 -21.62 -1.57 -10.87
N GLU A 103 -21.89 -0.59 -11.73
CA GLU A 103 -23.26 -0.19 -12.10
C GLU A 103 -23.86 -1.09 -13.20
N THR A 104 -23.02 -1.72 -14.04
CA THR A 104 -23.46 -2.35 -15.29
C THR A 104 -23.38 -3.88 -15.26
N ALA A 105 -22.39 -4.45 -14.59
CA ALA A 105 -22.04 -5.87 -14.72
C ALA A 105 -23.12 -6.85 -14.22
N ALA A 106 -24.09 -6.40 -13.43
CA ALA A 106 -25.25 -7.20 -13.06
C ALA A 106 -26.28 -7.37 -14.20
N ASN A 107 -26.26 -6.47 -15.21
CA ASN A 107 -27.21 -6.47 -16.31
C ASN A 107 -26.62 -7.04 -17.61
N GLU A 108 -25.34 -6.77 -17.88
CA GLU A 108 -24.61 -7.22 -19.05
C GLU A 108 -23.11 -7.39 -18.76
N PRO A 109 -22.40 -8.28 -19.47
CA PRO A 109 -20.97 -8.41 -19.34
C PRO A 109 -20.24 -7.13 -19.73
N VAL A 110 -19.32 -6.67 -18.91
CA VAL A 110 -18.53 -5.44 -19.11
C VAL A 110 -17.10 -5.80 -19.45
N ARG A 111 -16.60 -5.29 -20.57
CA ARG A 111 -15.19 -5.38 -20.91
C ARG A 111 -14.42 -4.32 -20.14
N ILE A 112 -13.29 -4.73 -19.57
CA ILE A 112 -12.40 -3.85 -18.80
C ILE A 112 -10.98 -3.93 -19.38
N GLU A 113 -10.11 -3.03 -18.91
CA GLU A 113 -8.70 -3.02 -19.30
C GLU A 113 -8.03 -4.35 -18.88
N PRO A 114 -7.22 -4.99 -19.78
CA PRO A 114 -6.69 -6.34 -19.55
C PRO A 114 -5.94 -6.52 -18.22
N ARG A 115 -5.16 -5.54 -17.78
CA ARG A 115 -4.40 -5.61 -16.53
C ARG A 115 -5.30 -5.54 -15.30
N VAL A 116 -6.38 -4.74 -15.37
CA VAL A 116 -7.40 -4.69 -14.31
C VAL A 116 -8.19 -6.00 -14.29
N TYR A 117 -8.47 -6.59 -15.48
CA TYR A 117 -9.07 -7.92 -15.56
C TYR A 117 -8.22 -8.98 -14.85
N GLN A 118 -6.90 -9.01 -15.09
CA GLN A 118 -5.98 -9.93 -14.42
C GLN A 118 -5.92 -9.67 -12.90
N LEU A 119 -5.95 -8.40 -12.48
CA LEU A 119 -6.01 -8.06 -11.06
C LEU A 119 -7.27 -8.62 -10.39
N LEU A 120 -8.43 -8.51 -11.04
CA LEU A 120 -9.68 -9.05 -10.49
C LEU A 120 -9.68 -10.58 -10.44
N LYS A 121 -9.06 -11.25 -11.44
CA LYS A 121 -8.84 -12.71 -11.38
C LYS A 121 -7.92 -13.08 -10.22
N LYS A 122 -6.80 -12.38 -10.04
CA LYS A 122 -5.89 -12.60 -8.91
C LYS A 122 -6.60 -12.38 -7.57
N GLY A 123 -7.43 -11.34 -7.47
CA GLY A 123 -8.25 -11.12 -6.28
C GLY A 123 -9.25 -12.23 -6.02
N TYR A 124 -9.83 -12.83 -7.07
CA TYR A 124 -10.69 -14.01 -6.96
C TYR A 124 -9.91 -15.24 -6.47
N GLU A 125 -8.72 -15.50 -7.00
CA GLU A 125 -7.84 -16.57 -6.53
C GLU A 125 -7.48 -16.41 -5.05
N LEU A 126 -7.17 -15.18 -4.61
CA LEU A 126 -6.89 -14.87 -3.21
C LEU A 126 -8.13 -15.00 -2.32
N PHE A 127 -9.32 -14.68 -2.82
CA PHE A 127 -10.58 -14.97 -2.14
C PHE A 127 -10.73 -16.48 -1.85
N GLU A 128 -10.53 -17.32 -2.86
CA GLU A 128 -10.61 -18.78 -2.70
C GLU A 128 -9.51 -19.29 -1.76
N LEU A 129 -8.27 -18.85 -1.95
CA LEU A 129 -7.11 -19.27 -1.17
C LEU A 129 -7.24 -18.92 0.33
N THR A 130 -7.91 -17.80 0.65
CA THR A 130 -8.08 -17.30 2.02
C THR A 130 -9.41 -17.67 2.66
N ASP A 131 -10.21 -18.54 2.03
CA ASP A 131 -11.56 -18.91 2.49
C ASP A 131 -12.44 -17.69 2.79
N GLY A 132 -12.41 -16.72 1.84
CA GLY A 132 -13.17 -15.49 1.89
C GLY A 132 -12.72 -14.47 2.94
N ALA A 133 -11.59 -14.66 3.61
CA ALA A 133 -11.05 -13.66 4.53
C ALA A 133 -10.56 -12.39 3.81
N PHE A 134 -10.11 -12.51 2.55
CA PHE A 134 -9.97 -11.41 1.61
C PHE A 134 -11.10 -11.48 0.59
N ASP A 135 -11.81 -10.38 0.39
CA ASP A 135 -12.86 -10.29 -0.63
C ASP A 135 -13.00 -8.86 -1.18
N MET A 136 -12.81 -8.74 -2.49
CA MET A 136 -12.93 -7.46 -3.21
C MET A 136 -14.36 -6.92 -3.24
N THR A 137 -15.37 -7.73 -2.94
CA THR A 137 -16.78 -7.35 -2.98
C THR A 137 -17.27 -6.73 -1.67
N SER A 138 -16.39 -6.54 -0.68
CA SER A 138 -16.70 -5.97 0.64
C SER A 138 -17.04 -4.46 0.63
N GLY A 139 -17.14 -3.83 -0.55
CA GLY A 139 -17.46 -2.40 -0.70
C GLY A 139 -18.76 -1.99 -0.02
N LEU A 140 -19.81 -2.81 -0.12
CA LEU A 140 -21.10 -2.57 0.54
C LEU A 140 -20.98 -2.54 2.08
N LEU A 141 -20.19 -3.43 2.66
CA LEU A 141 -19.94 -3.43 4.11
C LEU A 141 -19.21 -2.16 4.55
N THR A 142 -18.20 -1.74 3.79
CA THR A 142 -17.46 -0.50 4.05
C THR A 142 -18.40 0.72 4.04
N LYS A 143 -19.36 0.77 3.09
CA LYS A 143 -20.40 1.79 3.03
C LYS A 143 -21.38 1.66 4.19
N GLY A 144 -21.84 0.47 4.49
CA GLY A 144 -22.77 0.16 5.56
C GLY A 144 -22.27 0.60 6.94
N TRP A 145 -21.00 0.39 7.24
CA TRP A 145 -20.35 0.85 8.46
C TRP A 145 -19.94 2.34 8.43
N GLY A 146 -20.17 3.05 7.32
CA GLY A 146 -19.87 4.48 7.17
C GLY A 146 -18.40 4.82 6.98
N PHE A 147 -17.52 3.86 6.75
CA PHE A 147 -16.09 4.10 6.53
C PHE A 147 -15.82 4.80 5.19
N PHE A 148 -16.66 4.56 4.18
CA PHE A 148 -16.53 5.18 2.86
C PHE A 148 -16.56 6.73 2.90
N ARG A 149 -17.36 7.31 3.82
CA ARG A 149 -17.48 8.77 4.01
C ARG A 149 -16.85 9.26 5.32
N GLN A 150 -16.09 8.40 6.01
CA GLN A 150 -15.48 8.70 7.31
C GLN A 150 -16.48 9.18 8.39
N GLN A 151 -17.75 8.84 8.26
CA GLN A 151 -18.82 9.25 9.19
C GLN A 151 -19.07 8.24 10.30
N GLY A 152 -18.57 7.02 10.20
CA GLY A 152 -18.64 5.93 11.15
C GLY A 152 -20.05 5.72 11.75
N ARG A 153 -20.67 4.59 11.53
CA ARG A 153 -21.94 4.20 12.16
C ARG A 153 -21.94 2.71 12.46
N VAL A 154 -22.80 2.29 13.36
CA VAL A 154 -23.01 0.87 13.67
C VAL A 154 -24.35 0.45 13.04
N PRO A 155 -24.33 -0.37 11.96
CA PRO A 155 -25.56 -0.95 11.39
C PRO A 155 -26.16 -1.96 12.35
N ASP A 156 -27.48 -2.20 12.28
CA ASP A 156 -28.13 -3.26 13.05
C ASP A 156 -27.91 -4.64 12.38
N GLU A 157 -28.24 -5.72 13.09
CA GLU A 157 -28.03 -7.09 12.64
C GLU A 157 -28.79 -7.42 11.34
N HIS A 158 -29.99 -6.86 11.16
CA HIS A 158 -30.79 -7.08 9.95
C HIS A 158 -30.11 -6.38 8.75
N GLU A 159 -29.64 -5.15 8.94
CA GLU A 159 -28.93 -4.41 7.93
C GLU A 159 -27.62 -5.11 7.52
N ILE A 160 -26.84 -5.64 8.48
CA ILE A 160 -25.64 -6.43 8.19
C ILE A 160 -26.00 -7.67 7.37
N SER A 161 -27.07 -8.39 7.76
CA SER A 161 -27.55 -9.55 7.01
C SER A 161 -27.95 -9.22 5.58
N ASP A 162 -28.55 -8.05 5.35
CA ASP A 162 -28.90 -7.59 4.00
C ASP A 162 -27.66 -7.20 3.19
N LEU A 163 -26.71 -6.50 3.79
CA LEU A 163 -25.45 -6.15 3.14
C LEU A 163 -24.64 -7.39 2.73
N LEU A 164 -24.62 -8.42 3.57
CA LEU A 164 -23.92 -9.67 3.29
C LEU A 164 -24.46 -10.41 2.06
N LYS A 165 -25.71 -10.22 1.67
CA LYS A 165 -26.26 -10.81 0.43
C LYS A 165 -25.54 -10.28 -0.83
N GLY A 166 -25.03 -9.06 -0.78
CA GLY A 166 -24.27 -8.43 -1.87
C GLY A 166 -22.75 -8.68 -1.79
N VAL A 167 -22.27 -9.55 -0.90
CA VAL A 167 -20.84 -9.85 -0.70
C VAL A 167 -20.55 -11.28 -1.13
N GLY A 168 -19.41 -11.45 -1.79
CA GLY A 168 -18.89 -12.76 -2.17
C GLY A 168 -18.36 -12.78 -3.60
N SER A 169 -17.05 -12.90 -3.74
CA SER A 169 -16.39 -12.96 -5.06
C SER A 169 -16.83 -14.16 -5.89
N GLN A 170 -17.42 -15.23 -5.30
CA GLN A 170 -18.05 -16.35 -6.02
C GLN A 170 -19.20 -15.92 -6.95
N HIS A 171 -19.69 -14.70 -6.82
CA HIS A 171 -20.72 -14.13 -7.69
C HIS A 171 -20.15 -13.42 -8.93
N LEU A 172 -18.83 -13.36 -9.08
CA LEU A 172 -18.17 -12.86 -10.27
C LEU A 172 -18.16 -13.93 -11.37
N ILE A 173 -18.40 -13.53 -12.59
CA ILE A 173 -18.33 -14.37 -13.78
C ILE A 173 -17.26 -13.77 -14.70
N PHE A 174 -16.19 -14.54 -14.96
CA PHE A 174 -15.09 -14.15 -15.83
C PHE A 174 -15.25 -14.82 -17.19
N ASP A 175 -15.08 -14.06 -18.27
CA ASP A 175 -14.94 -14.57 -19.64
C ASP A 175 -13.53 -14.21 -20.15
N ASP A 176 -12.64 -15.19 -20.17
CA ASP A 176 -11.24 -15.02 -20.56
C ASP A 176 -11.07 -14.71 -22.05
N GLN A 177 -12.02 -15.11 -22.91
CA GLN A 177 -11.92 -14.89 -24.36
C GLN A 177 -12.21 -13.44 -24.72
N ASN A 178 -13.18 -12.83 -24.05
CA ASN A 178 -13.63 -11.48 -24.30
C ASN A 178 -13.11 -10.46 -23.29
N GLU A 179 -12.41 -10.91 -22.23
CA GLU A 179 -11.94 -10.08 -21.09
C GLU A 179 -13.10 -9.30 -20.49
N THR A 180 -14.25 -9.97 -20.27
CA THR A 180 -15.43 -9.38 -19.67
C THR A 180 -15.74 -9.95 -18.29
N ILE A 181 -16.39 -9.14 -17.49
CA ILE A 181 -16.89 -9.51 -16.14
C ILE A 181 -18.37 -9.24 -16.07
N ALA A 182 -19.11 -10.21 -15.50
CA ALA A 182 -20.50 -10.06 -15.16
C ALA A 182 -20.73 -10.45 -13.70
N PHE A 183 -21.80 -9.93 -13.10
CA PHE A 183 -22.22 -10.28 -11.75
C PHE A 183 -23.47 -11.15 -11.76
N ARG A 184 -23.51 -12.15 -10.90
CA ARG A 184 -24.69 -13.05 -10.76
C ARG A 184 -25.83 -12.39 -9.98
N GLN A 185 -25.58 -11.24 -9.35
CA GLN A 185 -26.54 -10.55 -8.49
C GLN A 185 -26.40 -9.02 -8.59
N CYS A 186 -27.52 -8.31 -8.30
CA CYS A 186 -27.60 -6.87 -8.57
C CYS A 186 -26.85 -5.99 -7.56
N ASP A 187 -26.65 -6.45 -6.32
CA ASP A 187 -26.14 -5.62 -5.23
C ASP A 187 -24.64 -5.81 -4.96
N LEU A 188 -23.90 -6.41 -5.89
CA LEU A 188 -22.48 -6.65 -5.73
C LEU A 188 -21.68 -5.38 -6.05
N GLU A 189 -20.70 -5.06 -5.21
CA GLU A 189 -19.84 -3.89 -5.40
C GLU A 189 -18.36 -4.21 -5.16
N LEU A 190 -17.57 -4.12 -6.22
CA LEU A 190 -16.11 -4.26 -6.15
C LEU A 190 -15.47 -3.02 -5.54
N ASN A 191 -14.52 -3.25 -4.62
CA ASN A 191 -13.66 -2.23 -4.03
C ASN A 191 -12.23 -2.78 -3.92
N LEU A 192 -11.30 -2.16 -4.61
CA LEU A 192 -9.90 -2.61 -4.69
C LEU A 192 -9.00 -2.01 -3.59
N GLY A 193 -9.57 -1.42 -2.53
CA GLY A 193 -8.80 -0.78 -1.46
C GLY A 193 -7.78 -1.68 -0.76
N GLY A 194 -8.01 -3.01 -0.74
CA GLY A 194 -7.13 -3.99 -0.12
C GLY A 194 -6.11 -4.65 -1.05
N ILE A 195 -6.07 -4.28 -2.36
CA ILE A 195 -5.15 -4.89 -3.34
C ILE A 195 -4.61 -3.86 -4.35
N GLY A 196 -5.32 -2.76 -4.55
CA GLY A 196 -5.04 -1.82 -5.64
C GLY A 196 -3.72 -1.07 -5.50
N LYS A 197 -3.29 -0.76 -4.28
CA LYS A 197 -1.97 -0.11 -4.06
C LYS A 197 -0.84 -1.06 -4.44
N GLY A 198 -0.92 -2.32 -3.98
CA GLY A 198 0.06 -3.34 -4.34
C GLY A 198 0.13 -3.55 -5.84
N HIS A 199 -1.03 -3.65 -6.51
CA HIS A 199 -1.06 -3.75 -7.97
C HIS A 199 -0.38 -2.56 -8.67
N ALA A 200 -0.62 -1.35 -8.21
CA ALA A 200 0.03 -0.17 -8.79
C ALA A 200 1.56 -0.19 -8.59
N ILE A 201 2.03 -0.68 -7.43
CA ILE A 201 3.45 -0.89 -7.15
C ILE A 201 4.03 -1.96 -8.09
N ASP A 202 3.36 -3.10 -8.28
CA ASP A 202 3.80 -4.16 -9.19
C ASP A 202 3.92 -3.64 -10.63
N ARG A 203 2.94 -2.87 -11.12
CA ARG A 203 2.99 -2.26 -12.46
C ARG A 203 4.12 -1.25 -12.61
N ALA A 204 4.36 -0.40 -11.59
CA ALA A 204 5.50 0.52 -11.58
C ALA A 204 6.84 -0.24 -11.56
N ALA A 205 6.94 -1.33 -10.78
CA ALA A 205 8.14 -2.15 -10.72
C ALA A 205 8.44 -2.88 -12.03
N GLU A 206 7.41 -3.39 -12.70
CA GLU A 206 7.56 -3.98 -14.04
C GLU A 206 8.07 -2.94 -15.04
N PHE A 207 7.48 -1.73 -15.04
CA PHE A 207 7.92 -0.64 -15.91
C PHE A 207 9.40 -0.28 -15.67
N MET A 208 9.81 -0.14 -14.40
CA MET A 208 11.22 0.11 -14.04
C MET A 208 12.13 -1.01 -14.57
N THR A 209 11.74 -2.27 -14.39
CA THR A 209 12.53 -3.44 -14.81
C THR A 209 12.63 -3.55 -16.34
N GLU A 210 11.54 -3.27 -17.08
CA GLU A 210 11.52 -3.22 -18.55
C GLU A 210 12.49 -2.16 -19.12
N HIS A 211 12.77 -1.10 -18.32
CA HIS A 211 13.77 -0.07 -18.65
C HIS A 211 15.19 -0.39 -18.12
N GLY A 212 15.42 -1.64 -17.67
CA GLY A 212 16.75 -2.12 -17.27
C GLY A 212 17.19 -1.70 -15.87
N ILE A 213 16.24 -1.23 -15.02
CA ILE A 213 16.54 -0.85 -13.63
C ILE A 213 16.24 -2.05 -12.74
N GLU A 214 17.29 -2.58 -12.06
CA GLU A 214 17.21 -3.83 -11.30
C GLU A 214 17.28 -3.63 -9.78
N HIS A 215 17.64 -2.42 -9.30
CA HIS A 215 17.88 -2.15 -7.89
C HIS A 215 17.10 -0.94 -7.41
N PHE A 216 15.92 -1.17 -6.83
CA PHE A 216 15.04 -0.11 -6.32
C PHE A 216 14.08 -0.64 -5.25
N LEU A 217 13.51 0.29 -4.49
CA LEU A 217 12.41 0.02 -3.58
C LEU A 217 11.26 0.98 -3.90
N ILE A 218 10.05 0.44 -4.03
CA ILE A 218 8.83 1.23 -4.21
C ILE A 218 7.94 1.06 -2.99
N HIS A 219 7.35 2.14 -2.48
CA HIS A 219 6.28 2.04 -1.50
C HIS A 219 5.10 2.95 -1.82
N GLY A 220 3.89 2.51 -1.39
CA GLY A 220 2.64 3.25 -1.42
C GLY A 220 2.08 3.44 0.00
N GLY A 221 2.12 4.69 0.51
CA GLY A 221 1.58 5.03 1.83
C GLY A 221 2.21 4.33 3.02
N GLN A 222 3.42 3.82 2.88
CA GLN A 222 4.17 3.06 3.91
C GLN A 222 3.52 1.74 4.36
N SER A 223 2.42 1.32 3.74
CA SER A 223 1.74 0.06 4.07
C SER A 223 1.96 -1.02 3.02
N SER A 224 2.42 -0.65 1.84
CA SER A 224 2.64 -1.54 0.71
C SER A 224 4.01 -1.21 0.13
N VAL A 225 4.89 -2.19 0.07
CA VAL A 225 6.30 -2.04 -0.33
C VAL A 225 6.70 -3.18 -1.24
N LEU A 226 7.50 -2.90 -2.27
CA LEU A 226 8.18 -3.89 -3.09
C LEU A 226 9.65 -3.51 -3.24
N ALA A 227 10.52 -4.47 -3.02
CA ALA A 227 11.96 -4.36 -3.24
C ALA A 227 12.37 -5.18 -4.46
N LYS A 228 13.19 -4.59 -5.32
CA LYS A 228 13.88 -5.27 -6.41
C LYS A 228 15.39 -5.20 -6.20
N GLY A 229 16.06 -6.36 -6.44
CA GLY A 229 17.47 -6.50 -6.23
C GLY A 229 17.90 -6.13 -4.81
N LYS A 230 19.08 -5.55 -4.66
CA LYS A 230 19.70 -5.21 -3.38
C LYS A 230 20.09 -3.74 -3.34
N ARG A 231 20.19 -3.21 -2.14
CA ARG A 231 20.73 -1.88 -1.87
C ARG A 231 22.27 -1.92 -1.89
N TRP A 232 22.89 -1.04 -2.64
CA TRP A 232 24.35 -0.86 -2.64
C TRP A 232 24.77 0.07 -1.50
N LEU A 233 25.83 -0.35 -0.77
CA LEU A 233 26.45 0.45 0.28
C LEU A 233 27.76 1.02 -0.26
N LYS A 234 27.91 2.35 -0.23
CA LYS A 234 29.23 2.95 -0.45
C LYS A 234 30.14 2.55 0.70
N GLN A 235 31.24 1.87 0.42
CA GLN A 235 32.30 1.73 1.43
C GLN A 235 32.84 3.10 1.77
N SER A 236 32.72 3.52 3.03
CA SER A 236 33.44 4.68 3.53
C SER A 236 34.93 4.38 3.39
N SER A 237 35.58 5.00 2.41
CA SER A 237 37.04 5.03 2.38
C SER A 237 37.49 5.80 3.62
N LYS A 238 37.87 5.07 4.69
CA LYS A 238 38.59 5.68 5.82
C LYS A 238 39.79 6.39 5.22
N PRO A 239 39.97 7.69 5.41
CA PRO A 239 41.19 8.35 4.99
C PRO A 239 42.34 7.69 5.75
N ASN A 240 43.26 7.04 5.04
CA ASN A 240 44.51 6.59 5.63
C ASN A 240 45.17 7.84 6.27
N ALA A 241 45.19 7.86 7.58
CA ALA A 241 45.96 8.81 8.35
C ALA A 241 47.44 8.49 8.13
N THR A 242 48.00 9.03 7.07
CA THR A 242 49.45 9.23 6.95
C THR A 242 49.73 10.64 7.44
N GLU A 243 50.22 10.68 8.68
CA GLU A 243 50.91 11.85 9.20
C GLU A 243 52.04 12.21 8.25
N HIS A 244 52.01 13.41 7.65
CA HIS A 244 53.22 14.22 7.42
C HIS A 244 52.80 15.68 7.40
N GLY A 245 53.36 16.41 8.36
CA GLY A 245 53.21 17.84 8.48
C GLY A 245 53.94 18.61 7.37
N SER A 246 53.40 19.74 7.04
CA SER A 246 54.09 21.03 7.03
C SER A 246 53.26 22.10 6.33
N THR A 247 53.01 23.17 7.09
CA THR A 247 53.06 24.62 6.72
C THR A 247 52.42 25.10 5.40
N GLY A 248 51.31 25.85 5.56
CA GLY A 248 51.13 27.21 5.06
C GLY A 248 50.91 27.40 3.56
N GLU A 249 49.74 27.83 3.18
CA GLU A 249 49.41 29.07 2.48
C GLU A 249 47.98 28.97 1.90
N GLU A 250 47.19 29.94 2.25
CA GLU A 250 45.86 30.17 1.64
C GLU A 250 46.02 30.75 0.25
N VAL A 251 45.30 30.21 -0.77
CA VAL A 251 45.04 30.87 -2.05
C VAL A 251 43.58 30.63 -2.49
N PRO A 252 42.90 31.63 -3.07
CA PRO A 252 41.44 31.67 -3.15
C PRO A 252 40.84 30.83 -4.28
N ARG A 253 39.63 30.32 -4.03
CA ARG A 253 38.81 29.62 -5.00
C ARG A 253 38.48 30.46 -6.22
N GLN A 254 38.90 30.04 -7.39
CA GLN A 254 38.29 30.39 -8.67
C GLN A 254 37.70 29.14 -9.36
N LYS A 255 36.46 29.34 -9.76
CA LYS A 255 35.60 28.48 -10.57
C LYS A 255 36.29 28.08 -11.87
N LYS A 256 36.43 26.78 -12.18
CA LYS A 256 36.63 26.30 -13.56
C LYS A 256 35.58 25.22 -13.86
N LEU A 257 34.83 25.50 -14.89
CA LEU A 257 33.84 24.68 -15.55
C LEU A 257 34.56 23.90 -16.67
N TYR A 258 34.21 22.63 -16.80
CA TYR A 258 34.37 21.72 -17.95
C TYR A 258 35.79 21.34 -18.45
N ASP A 259 35.83 20.05 -18.75
CA ASP A 259 36.71 19.24 -19.58
C ASP A 259 37.79 18.44 -18.84
N GLU A 260 37.41 17.14 -18.59
CA GLU A 260 38.36 16.06 -18.83
C GLU A 260 37.57 14.75 -18.99
N VAL A 261 37.54 14.24 -20.23
CA VAL A 261 37.14 12.89 -20.57
C VAL A 261 38.18 11.95 -19.97
N ALA A 262 37.82 11.26 -18.87
CA ALA A 262 38.66 10.24 -18.28
C ALA A 262 38.52 8.94 -19.08
N SER A 263 39.65 8.45 -19.56
CA SER A 263 39.83 7.12 -20.19
C SER A 263 39.41 6.02 -19.24
N PRO A 264 38.96 4.83 -19.74
CA PRO A 264 38.55 3.72 -18.90
C PRO A 264 39.80 3.14 -18.21
N HIS A 265 39.97 3.48 -16.93
CA HIS A 265 40.88 2.74 -16.05
C HIS A 265 40.19 1.48 -15.61
N GLU A 266 40.85 0.35 -15.85
CA GLU A 266 40.56 -0.95 -15.28
C GLU A 266 40.30 -0.83 -13.77
N SER A 267 39.05 -1.03 -13.37
CA SER A 267 38.65 -1.04 -11.96
C SER A 267 39.12 -2.35 -11.34
N THR A 268 40.10 -2.28 -10.49
CA THR A 268 40.42 -3.32 -9.51
C THR A 268 39.16 -3.58 -8.66
N ASP A 269 38.73 -4.81 -8.67
CA ASP A 269 37.62 -5.47 -8.01
C ASP A 269 37.47 -5.13 -6.50
N SER A 270 36.99 -3.93 -6.17
CA SER A 270 36.39 -3.64 -4.88
C SER A 270 34.90 -3.87 -5.01
N ARG A 271 34.47 -5.12 -4.73
CA ARG A 271 33.05 -5.48 -4.71
C ARG A 271 32.36 -4.61 -3.67
N ASP A 272 31.58 -3.64 -4.14
CA ASP A 272 30.72 -2.85 -3.28
C ASP A 272 29.81 -3.81 -2.50
N ALA A 273 29.76 -3.64 -1.19
CA ALA A 273 28.90 -4.45 -0.35
C ALA A 273 27.44 -4.16 -0.72
N SER A 274 26.67 -5.20 -0.95
CA SER A 274 25.22 -5.08 -1.21
C SER A 274 24.44 -5.79 -0.11
N GLU A 275 23.33 -5.21 0.32
CA GLU A 275 22.46 -5.76 1.36
C GLU A 275 20.99 -5.78 0.91
N PRO A 276 20.11 -6.62 1.52
CA PRO A 276 18.68 -6.53 1.34
C PRO A 276 18.14 -5.13 1.66
N TRP A 277 17.05 -4.74 1.00
CA TRP A 277 16.32 -3.52 1.35
C TRP A 277 15.64 -3.69 2.71
N LYS A 278 15.83 -2.74 3.63
CA LYS A 278 15.31 -2.83 4.99
C LYS A 278 13.99 -2.09 5.14
N VAL A 279 12.97 -2.78 5.63
CA VAL A 279 11.62 -2.25 5.86
C VAL A 279 11.25 -2.38 7.33
N GLY A 280 11.11 -1.24 8.02
CA GLY A 280 10.77 -1.20 9.43
C GLY A 280 9.28 -1.46 9.68
N LEU A 281 8.97 -2.33 10.64
CA LEU A 281 7.62 -2.52 11.17
C LEU A 281 7.43 -1.64 12.41
N ARG A 282 6.41 -0.77 12.37
CA ARG A 282 6.12 0.15 13.46
C ARG A 282 5.52 -0.56 14.67
N HIS A 283 5.91 -0.10 15.87
CA HIS A 283 5.26 -0.53 17.09
C HIS A 283 3.81 0.00 17.15
N PRO A 284 2.79 -0.84 17.43
CA PRO A 284 1.38 -0.47 17.29
C PRO A 284 0.89 0.60 18.26
N THR A 285 1.55 0.75 19.42
CA THR A 285 1.17 1.70 20.46
C THR A 285 2.24 2.79 20.71
N GLN A 286 3.46 2.57 20.23
CA GLN A 286 4.58 3.52 20.30
C GLN A 286 5.01 3.83 18.87
N VAL A 287 4.25 4.67 18.18
CA VAL A 287 4.35 4.88 16.72
C VAL A 287 5.70 5.41 16.23
N GLU A 288 6.48 6.01 17.11
CA GLU A 288 7.85 6.46 16.82
C GLU A 288 8.87 5.31 16.86
N ASN A 289 8.52 4.18 17.47
CA ASN A 289 9.41 3.04 17.62
C ASN A 289 9.13 1.99 16.55
N ARG A 290 10.18 1.28 16.14
CA ARG A 290 10.09 0.06 15.33
C ARG A 290 10.06 -1.14 16.27
N ILE A 291 9.24 -2.15 15.95
CA ILE A 291 9.19 -3.41 16.69
C ILE A 291 10.03 -4.50 16.00
N ALA A 292 10.20 -4.38 14.69
CA ALA A 292 11.02 -5.27 13.88
C ALA A 292 11.43 -4.59 12.57
N GLU A 293 12.38 -5.18 11.88
CA GLU A 293 12.80 -4.81 10.53
C GLU A 293 12.86 -6.06 9.65
N ILE A 294 12.39 -5.95 8.41
CA ILE A 294 12.40 -7.04 7.42
C ILE A 294 13.36 -6.67 6.30
N GLY A 295 14.35 -7.53 6.03
CA GLY A 295 15.21 -7.45 4.85
C GLY A 295 14.52 -8.05 3.64
N LEU A 296 14.40 -7.29 2.55
CA LEU A 296 13.73 -7.71 1.32
C LEU A 296 14.69 -7.76 0.14
N THR A 297 14.59 -8.83 -0.65
CA THR A 297 15.21 -8.98 -1.98
C THR A 297 14.19 -9.64 -2.90
N ASP A 298 13.78 -8.97 -3.98
CA ASP A 298 12.79 -9.46 -4.95
C ASP A 298 11.47 -9.95 -4.32
N ARG A 299 11.04 -9.27 -3.26
CA ARG A 299 9.80 -9.59 -2.51
C ARG A 299 9.06 -8.31 -2.13
N ALA A 300 7.81 -8.49 -1.77
CA ALA A 300 6.94 -7.43 -1.31
C ALA A 300 6.45 -7.64 0.13
N VAL A 301 6.09 -6.52 0.76
CA VAL A 301 5.46 -6.48 2.09
C VAL A 301 4.19 -5.63 2.01
N GLY A 302 3.11 -6.18 2.54
CA GLY A 302 1.86 -5.47 2.83
C GLY A 302 1.59 -5.44 4.32
N THR A 303 1.07 -4.34 4.85
CA THR A 303 0.68 -4.24 6.27
C THR A 303 -0.72 -3.68 6.40
N SER A 304 -1.60 -4.43 7.03
CA SER A 304 -2.93 -4.03 7.46
C SER A 304 -2.97 -3.86 8.98
N GLY A 305 -3.66 -2.82 9.46
CA GLY A 305 -3.69 -2.55 10.89
C GLY A 305 -4.87 -1.66 11.32
N THR A 306 -5.00 -1.47 12.62
CA THR A 306 -6.05 -0.63 13.20
C THR A 306 -6.00 0.82 12.74
N GLY A 307 -4.88 1.27 12.16
CA GLY A 307 -4.66 2.49 11.42
C GLY A 307 -5.35 3.73 11.94
N ARG A 308 -5.43 4.74 11.05
CA ARG A 308 -6.12 6.01 11.32
C ARG A 308 -7.63 5.94 11.08
N GLN A 309 -8.13 4.90 10.38
CA GLN A 309 -9.56 4.76 10.06
C GLN A 309 -10.26 3.92 11.13
N SER A 310 -10.78 4.59 12.13
CA SER A 310 -11.62 4.00 13.18
C SER A 310 -12.55 5.05 13.76
N PHE A 311 -13.66 4.61 14.35
CA PHE A 311 -14.56 5.49 15.09
C PHE A 311 -14.95 4.86 16.42
N TYR A 312 -15.47 5.69 17.34
CA TYR A 312 -15.98 5.25 18.64
C TYR A 312 -17.49 5.32 18.66
N HIS A 313 -18.15 4.27 19.12
CA HIS A 313 -19.59 4.26 19.39
C HIS A 313 -19.86 3.58 20.73
N LYS A 314 -20.54 4.28 21.65
CA LYS A 314 -20.87 3.79 23.00
C LYS A 314 -19.64 3.22 23.76
N GLY A 315 -18.50 3.89 23.65
CA GLY A 315 -17.25 3.49 24.31
C GLY A 315 -16.46 2.36 23.64
N LYS A 316 -17.00 1.73 22.60
CA LYS A 316 -16.31 0.70 21.80
C LYS A 316 -15.70 1.33 20.55
N ARG A 317 -14.45 0.94 20.23
CA ARG A 317 -13.74 1.32 18.99
C ARG A 317 -14.06 0.31 17.89
N TYR A 318 -14.36 0.81 16.69
CA TYR A 318 -14.60 0.03 15.48
C TYR A 318 -13.56 0.40 14.44
N GLY A 319 -12.79 -0.59 13.98
CA GLY A 319 -11.81 -0.47 12.89
C GLY A 319 -12.47 -0.64 11.53
N HIS A 320 -11.78 -0.16 10.49
CA HIS A 320 -12.29 -0.20 9.11
C HIS A 320 -12.13 -1.56 8.41
N ILE A 321 -11.34 -2.48 8.98
CA ILE A 321 -11.18 -3.83 8.43
C ILE A 321 -12.34 -4.67 8.93
N ILE A 322 -13.17 -5.10 7.99
CA ILE A 322 -14.40 -5.85 8.23
C ILE A 322 -14.19 -7.27 7.71
N ASP A 323 -14.59 -8.29 8.48
CA ASP A 323 -14.61 -9.67 7.99
C ASP A 323 -15.75 -9.82 6.97
N PRO A 324 -15.45 -10.10 5.69
CA PRO A 324 -16.46 -10.21 4.64
C PRO A 324 -17.48 -11.33 4.88
N ARG A 325 -17.11 -12.35 5.67
CA ARG A 325 -17.93 -13.52 5.97
C ARG A 325 -18.98 -13.26 7.05
N THR A 326 -18.70 -12.31 7.94
CA THR A 326 -19.59 -11.99 9.08
C THR A 326 -20.18 -10.58 9.00
N GLY A 327 -19.62 -9.70 8.17
CA GLY A 327 -19.97 -8.29 8.07
C GLY A 327 -19.57 -7.46 9.29
N GLN A 328 -18.77 -8.02 10.23
CA GLN A 328 -18.35 -7.35 11.47
C GLN A 328 -16.92 -6.83 11.37
N PRO A 329 -16.61 -5.66 11.95
CA PRO A 329 -15.23 -5.20 12.12
C PRO A 329 -14.40 -6.17 12.95
N CYS A 330 -13.16 -6.43 12.49
CA CYS A 330 -12.23 -7.35 13.15
C CYS A 330 -11.62 -6.73 14.42
N GLU A 331 -11.38 -7.58 15.42
CA GLU A 331 -10.80 -7.23 16.71
C GLU A 331 -9.66 -8.18 17.09
N GLY A 332 -8.86 -7.82 18.08
CA GLY A 332 -7.83 -8.72 18.63
C GLY A 332 -6.50 -8.73 17.88
N VAL A 333 -6.35 -7.95 16.81
CA VAL A 333 -5.09 -7.77 16.07
C VAL A 333 -4.77 -6.28 16.00
N PHE A 334 -3.53 -5.91 16.27
CA PHE A 334 -3.05 -4.54 16.06
C PHE A 334 -2.61 -4.31 14.63
N SER A 335 -1.79 -5.23 14.10
CA SER A 335 -1.37 -5.23 12.70
C SER A 335 -1.04 -6.64 12.22
N ALA A 336 -1.25 -6.86 10.93
CA ALA A 336 -0.87 -8.04 10.20
C ALA A 336 -0.01 -7.61 9.02
N THR A 337 1.18 -8.16 8.92
CA THR A 337 2.10 -7.95 7.81
C THR A 337 2.22 -9.25 7.03
N ALA A 338 2.06 -9.18 5.72
CA ALA A 338 2.31 -10.28 4.80
C ALA A 338 3.57 -10.01 3.99
N VAL A 339 4.38 -11.06 3.77
CA VAL A 339 5.51 -11.07 2.84
C VAL A 339 5.13 -11.99 1.68
N ALA A 340 5.22 -11.50 0.44
CA ALA A 340 4.74 -12.19 -0.75
C ALA A 340 5.64 -11.93 -1.97
N PRO A 341 5.50 -12.70 -3.07
CA PRO A 341 6.21 -12.45 -4.32
C PRO A 341 5.84 -11.12 -4.97
N THR A 342 4.58 -10.69 -4.88
CA THR A 342 4.06 -9.45 -5.47
C THR A 342 3.44 -8.54 -4.41
N ALA A 343 3.43 -7.23 -4.68
CA ALA A 343 2.83 -6.26 -3.77
C ALA A 343 1.29 -6.37 -3.72
N ALA A 344 0.65 -6.78 -4.80
CA ALA A 344 -0.79 -7.05 -4.83
C ALA A 344 -1.16 -8.20 -3.88
N GLU A 345 -0.42 -9.31 -3.92
CA GLU A 345 -0.60 -10.44 -3.00
C GLU A 345 -0.31 -10.03 -1.55
N ALA A 346 0.77 -9.29 -1.32
CA ALA A 346 1.13 -8.80 0.02
C ALA A 346 0.02 -7.91 0.62
N ASP A 347 -0.56 -6.97 -0.14
CA ASP A 347 -1.66 -6.12 0.30
C ASP A 347 -2.91 -6.94 0.66
N ALA A 348 -3.32 -7.84 -0.23
CA ALA A 348 -4.50 -8.68 -0.03
C ALA A 348 -4.33 -9.64 1.15
N LEU A 349 -3.18 -10.33 1.22
CA LEU A 349 -2.88 -11.27 2.31
C LEU A 349 -2.73 -10.56 3.65
N ALA A 350 -2.16 -9.36 3.72
CA ALA A 350 -2.13 -8.59 4.96
C ALA A 350 -3.54 -8.32 5.50
N THR A 351 -4.50 -8.01 4.61
CA THR A 351 -5.91 -7.84 4.99
C THR A 351 -6.53 -9.17 5.41
N ALA A 352 -6.30 -10.27 4.67
CA ALA A 352 -6.77 -11.60 5.02
C ALA A 352 -6.22 -12.06 6.38
N PHE A 353 -4.92 -11.89 6.63
CA PHE A 353 -4.29 -12.29 7.90
C PHE A 353 -4.84 -11.49 9.08
N TYR A 354 -5.10 -10.20 8.87
CA TYR A 354 -5.76 -9.38 9.91
C TYR A 354 -7.16 -9.93 10.26
N VAL A 355 -7.92 -10.37 9.25
CA VAL A 355 -9.25 -10.98 9.42
C VAL A 355 -9.16 -12.37 10.05
N MET A 356 -8.20 -13.20 9.64
CA MET A 356 -8.00 -14.56 10.14
C MET A 356 -7.52 -14.61 11.59
N GLY A 357 -6.70 -13.64 11.99
CA GLY A 357 -5.95 -13.64 13.25
C GLY A 357 -4.68 -14.50 13.20
N PRO A 358 -3.84 -14.44 14.27
CA PRO A 358 -2.48 -14.99 14.25
C PRO A 358 -2.40 -16.49 13.95
N ASP A 359 -3.22 -17.30 14.60
CA ASP A 359 -3.13 -18.77 14.50
C ASP A 359 -3.41 -19.25 13.06
N LYS A 360 -4.47 -18.74 12.43
CA LYS A 360 -4.84 -19.10 11.06
C LYS A 360 -3.90 -18.52 10.02
N ALA A 361 -3.36 -17.32 10.24
CA ALA A 361 -2.36 -16.72 9.35
C ALA A 361 -1.07 -17.57 9.32
N ILE A 362 -0.63 -18.07 10.48
CA ILE A 362 0.52 -18.99 10.57
C ILE A 362 0.22 -20.33 9.87
N GLU A 363 -0.97 -20.89 10.07
CA GLU A 363 -1.40 -22.13 9.41
C GLU A 363 -1.43 -21.96 7.89
N PHE A 364 -1.94 -20.83 7.42
CA PHE A 364 -1.92 -20.48 6.01
C PHE A 364 -0.51 -20.46 5.43
N CYS A 365 0.44 -19.76 6.10
CA CYS A 365 1.83 -19.69 5.63
C CYS A 365 2.55 -21.04 5.71
N LYS A 366 2.17 -21.94 6.65
CA LYS A 366 2.68 -23.32 6.68
C LYS A 366 2.25 -24.12 5.46
N SER A 367 1.06 -23.86 4.94
CA SER A 367 0.50 -24.56 3.77
C SER A 367 0.93 -23.94 2.44
N ASN A 368 1.41 -22.69 2.46
CA ASN A 368 1.77 -21.90 1.28
C ASN A 368 3.15 -21.24 1.50
N SER A 369 4.21 -21.98 1.19
CA SER A 369 5.60 -21.65 1.57
C SER A 369 6.19 -20.40 0.90
N GLU A 370 5.57 -19.90 -0.17
CA GLU A 370 5.94 -18.64 -0.82
C GLU A 370 5.57 -17.40 0.01
N TYR A 371 4.68 -17.54 1.00
CA TYR A 371 4.21 -16.44 1.84
C TYR A 371 4.78 -16.49 3.25
N GLY A 372 4.96 -15.30 3.83
CA GLY A 372 5.32 -15.13 5.21
C GLY A 372 4.39 -14.16 5.93
N CYS A 373 4.33 -14.23 7.25
CA CYS A 373 3.54 -13.32 8.06
C CYS A 373 4.26 -12.84 9.32
N VAL A 374 3.95 -11.60 9.74
CA VAL A 374 4.22 -11.08 11.08
C VAL A 374 2.91 -10.54 11.64
N MET A 375 2.47 -11.12 12.76
CA MET A 375 1.21 -10.78 13.42
C MET A 375 1.48 -10.09 14.75
N ILE A 376 0.93 -8.89 14.94
CA ILE A 376 1.08 -8.14 16.17
C ILE A 376 -0.28 -8.04 16.85
N SER A 377 -0.39 -8.54 18.07
CA SER A 377 -1.63 -8.65 18.84
C SER A 377 -1.44 -8.23 20.30
N PRO A 378 -2.54 -7.99 21.05
CA PRO A 378 -2.45 -7.76 22.48
C PRO A 378 -1.83 -8.96 23.22
N GLY A 379 -0.79 -8.70 24.00
CA GLY A 379 -0.15 -9.68 24.86
C GLY A 379 -0.63 -9.56 26.32
N LYS A 380 -0.03 -10.33 27.21
CA LYS A 380 -0.29 -10.25 28.66
C LYS A 380 0.30 -8.98 29.24
N SER A 381 -0.36 -8.40 30.27
CA SER A 381 0.14 -7.24 31.03
C SER A 381 0.43 -6.01 30.17
N ASN A 382 -0.45 -5.68 29.21
CA ASN A 382 -0.28 -4.56 28.27
C ASN A 382 0.95 -4.64 27.35
N LYS A 383 1.63 -5.78 27.29
CA LYS A 383 2.70 -6.02 26.34
C LYS A 383 2.12 -6.36 24.97
N VAL A 384 2.93 -6.22 23.94
CA VAL A 384 2.62 -6.66 22.58
C VAL A 384 3.09 -8.09 22.42
N ARG A 385 2.29 -8.92 21.75
CA ARG A 385 2.67 -10.26 21.30
C ARG A 385 2.97 -10.18 19.81
N MET A 386 4.11 -10.67 19.39
CA MET A 386 4.49 -10.83 18.00
C MET A 386 4.65 -12.31 17.66
N ASP A 387 3.93 -12.77 16.65
CA ASP A 387 4.04 -14.10 16.07
C ASP A 387 4.43 -13.96 14.61
N HIS A 388 5.33 -14.82 14.10
CA HIS A 388 5.75 -14.77 12.70
C HIS A 388 5.98 -16.18 12.15
N PHE A 389 5.91 -16.31 10.82
CA PHE A 389 6.21 -17.54 10.11
C PHE A 389 6.57 -17.24 8.64
N GLY A 390 7.40 -18.08 8.02
CA GLY A 390 7.74 -18.00 6.60
C GLY A 390 8.71 -16.85 6.24
N ILE A 391 9.38 -16.27 7.24
CA ILE A 391 10.45 -15.27 7.12
C ILE A 391 11.65 -15.83 7.87
N SER A 392 12.83 -15.86 7.24
CA SER A 392 14.03 -16.41 7.87
C SER A 392 14.54 -15.48 8.99
N GLU A 393 15.34 -16.04 9.91
CA GLU A 393 15.97 -15.26 11.00
C GLU A 393 16.94 -14.19 10.46
N ASP A 394 17.52 -14.42 9.29
CA ASP A 394 18.39 -13.43 8.64
C ASP A 394 17.59 -12.27 8.00
N GLU A 395 16.34 -12.53 7.62
CA GLU A 395 15.43 -11.52 7.02
C GLU A 395 14.66 -10.72 8.08
N LEU A 396 14.35 -11.30 9.26
CA LEU A 396 13.57 -10.64 10.32
C LEU A 396 14.44 -10.31 11.52
N GLN A 397 14.69 -9.03 11.74
CA GLN A 397 15.37 -8.51 12.92
C GLN A 397 14.34 -7.92 13.88
N ILE A 398 14.18 -8.52 15.04
CA ILE A 398 13.28 -8.05 16.09
C ILE A 398 14.02 -7.02 16.93
N ALA A 399 13.41 -5.83 17.14
CA ALA A 399 13.98 -4.84 18.03
C ALA A 399 14.02 -5.38 19.47
N THR A 400 15.19 -5.34 20.08
CA THR A 400 15.34 -5.67 21.51
C THR A 400 14.78 -4.51 22.31
N ASP A 401 13.87 -4.79 23.25
CA ASP A 401 13.48 -3.80 24.29
C ASP A 401 14.72 -3.46 25.11
N ASP A 402 15.35 -2.30 24.89
CA ASP A 402 16.32 -1.70 25.80
C ASP A 402 15.63 -0.97 26.96
#